data_0ada49f1e774ab4d9d4aea1059ca8a73
#
_entry.id   0ada49f1e774ab4d9d4aea1059ca8a73
#
_cell.length_a   1.000
_cell.length_b   1.000
_cell.length_c   1.000
_cell.angle_alpha   90.00
_cell.angle_beta   90.00
_cell.angle_gamma   90.00
#
_symmetry.space_group_name_H-M   'P 1'
#
loop_
_entity.id
_entity.type
_entity.pdbx_description
1 polymer ?
#
loop_
_entity_poly.entity_id
_entity_poly.type
_entity_poly.pdbx_seq_one_letter_code
_entity_poly.pdbx_strand_id
1 'polypeptide(L)'
;MEAELSPRRQHIAAIFDSSKPLVSSTLVYLSDLNSEELKFLEEVWRNADMARRYQVISQLVHLSEVDFRLDFGDIFALCLCDPDEAVRIQAIAGLEVEENYLLVTPLLQALKEDNSAEVRAAVAKAIGKFALLGELGKLPVNFRDKIYTYLLEVLDSKSETAAVKRRALEAISHFSLPRVRELIEQVYHTNDVKLKASAIYAMGRNCDPGWLTILLTELNSDQAEIRYEAANACGELGDEEAVPHLLRLIKDEDNQVQESAIKALGEIGGEQAKQALKKLVKDPQPRIRQATKSALEDMQFCEDPLSLQP
;
A
#
# COMPACT_ATOMS: atom_id res chain seq x y z
N MET A 1 48.40 10.89 -3.66
CA MET A 1 47.94 10.52 -2.31
C MET A 1 46.44 10.31 -2.44
N GLU A 2 45.98 9.07 -2.54
CA GLU A 2 44.57 8.74 -2.45
C GLU A 2 44.12 9.08 -1.03
N ALA A 3 43.16 9.96 -0.90
CA ALA A 3 42.61 10.30 0.41
C ALA A 3 41.98 9.02 0.99
N GLU A 4 42.40 8.65 2.18
CA GLU A 4 41.88 7.48 2.90
C GLU A 4 40.36 7.66 3.08
N LEU A 5 39.57 6.70 2.58
CA LEU A 5 38.12 6.74 2.71
C LEU A 5 37.75 6.74 4.21
N SER A 6 36.72 7.51 4.56
CA SER A 6 36.14 7.44 5.90
C SER A 6 35.66 6.00 6.22
N PRO A 7 35.62 5.58 7.48
CA PRO A 7 35.21 4.22 7.85
C PRO A 7 33.84 3.84 7.25
N ARG A 8 32.89 4.79 7.21
CA ARG A 8 31.56 4.55 6.65
C ARG A 8 31.61 4.38 5.13
N ARG A 9 32.42 5.18 4.40
CA ARG A 9 32.63 4.98 2.95
C ARG A 9 33.31 3.66 2.63
N GLN A 10 34.20 3.17 3.50
CA GLN A 10 34.80 1.83 3.36
C GLN A 10 33.74 0.74 3.49
N HIS A 11 32.80 0.87 4.44
CA HIS A 11 31.64 -0.06 4.56
C HIS A 11 30.74 -0.02 3.33
N ILE A 12 30.41 1.18 2.82
CA ILE A 12 29.62 1.35 1.60
C ILE A 12 30.31 0.62 0.43
N ALA A 13 31.59 0.86 0.19
CA ALA A 13 32.33 0.20 -0.89
C ALA A 13 32.35 -1.34 -0.73
N ALA A 14 32.50 -1.84 0.50
CA ALA A 14 32.53 -3.28 0.78
C ALA A 14 31.18 -3.97 0.52
N ILE A 15 30.06 -3.27 0.75
CA ILE A 15 28.69 -3.78 0.46
C ILE A 15 28.53 -4.06 -1.03
N PHE A 16 29.12 -3.23 -1.89
CA PHE A 16 28.99 -3.36 -3.35
C PHE A 16 30.11 -4.17 -4.01
N ASP A 17 31.02 -4.75 -3.23
CA ASP A 17 32.05 -5.67 -3.72
C ASP A 17 31.42 -7.04 -4.03
N SER A 18 31.10 -7.28 -5.32
CA SER A 18 30.47 -8.52 -5.79
C SER A 18 31.34 -9.77 -5.60
N SER A 19 32.63 -9.62 -5.31
CA SER A 19 33.51 -10.76 -4.99
C SER A 19 33.23 -11.37 -3.61
N LYS A 20 32.46 -10.67 -2.76
CA LYS A 20 32.13 -11.06 -1.39
C LYS A 20 30.62 -11.29 -1.24
N PRO A 21 30.19 -12.20 -0.37
CA PRO A 21 28.79 -12.37 -0.05
C PRO A 21 28.25 -11.08 0.61
N LEU A 22 26.99 -10.74 0.32
CA LEU A 22 26.30 -9.64 1.00
C LEU A 22 26.00 -10.07 2.44
N VAL A 23 26.39 -9.25 3.40
CA VAL A 23 26.17 -9.49 4.82
C VAL A 23 25.10 -8.51 5.33
N SER A 24 23.91 -9.00 5.68
CA SER A 24 22.76 -8.16 6.06
C SER A 24 23.06 -7.21 7.23
N SER A 25 23.90 -7.62 8.21
CA SER A 25 24.27 -6.77 9.34
C SER A 25 25.13 -5.55 8.94
N THR A 26 25.74 -5.55 7.74
CA THR A 26 26.50 -4.38 7.26
C THR A 26 25.61 -3.33 6.60
N LEU A 27 24.36 -3.68 6.23
CA LEU A 27 23.44 -2.76 5.57
C LEU A 27 22.97 -1.63 6.50
N VAL A 28 23.05 -1.80 7.81
CA VAL A 28 22.75 -0.73 8.78
C VAL A 28 23.65 0.50 8.60
N TYR A 29 24.85 0.34 8.02
CA TYR A 29 25.72 1.47 7.69
C TYR A 29 25.20 2.34 6.53
N LEU A 30 24.15 1.89 5.84
CA LEU A 30 23.46 2.65 4.79
C LEU A 30 22.31 3.50 5.34
N SER A 31 21.96 3.38 6.62
CA SER A 31 20.92 4.22 7.25
C SER A 31 21.44 5.64 7.48
N ASP A 32 20.59 6.65 7.32
CA ASP A 32 20.87 8.05 7.64
C ASP A 32 22.18 8.59 7.00
N LEU A 33 22.36 8.39 5.70
CA LEU A 33 23.53 8.89 4.99
C LEU A 33 23.47 10.42 4.86
N ASN A 34 24.57 11.08 5.17
CA ASN A 34 24.69 12.50 4.85
C ASN A 34 24.88 12.72 3.33
N SER A 35 24.76 13.98 2.88
CA SER A 35 24.84 14.32 1.46
C SER A 35 26.13 13.90 0.75
N GLU A 36 27.27 13.86 1.45
CA GLU A 36 28.54 13.40 0.88
C GLU A 36 28.64 11.88 0.78
N GLU A 37 28.09 11.19 1.78
CA GLU A 37 28.03 9.73 1.79
C GLU A 37 27.01 9.22 0.74
N LEU A 38 25.89 9.92 0.57
CA LEU A 38 24.91 9.61 -0.46
C LEU A 38 25.50 9.79 -1.87
N LYS A 39 26.25 10.87 -2.13
CA LYS A 39 26.97 11.04 -3.41
C LYS A 39 27.98 9.93 -3.65
N PHE A 40 28.73 9.53 -2.62
CA PHE A 40 29.65 8.41 -2.74
C PHE A 40 28.92 7.09 -3.03
N LEU A 41 27.79 6.85 -2.33
CA LEU A 41 26.94 5.69 -2.61
C LEU A 41 26.46 5.70 -4.06
N GLU A 42 26.02 6.84 -4.59
CA GLU A 42 25.57 6.97 -5.97
C GLU A 42 26.64 6.56 -6.98
N GLU A 43 27.90 6.96 -6.75
CA GLU A 43 29.03 6.56 -7.60
C GLU A 43 29.29 5.05 -7.53
N VAL A 44 29.27 4.47 -6.34
CA VAL A 44 29.46 3.03 -6.13
C VAL A 44 28.30 2.23 -6.71
N TRP A 45 27.06 2.71 -6.53
CA TRP A 45 25.83 2.11 -7.05
C TRP A 45 25.84 2.01 -8.57
N ARG A 46 26.20 3.08 -9.26
CA ARG A 46 26.29 3.11 -10.73
C ARG A 46 27.28 2.10 -11.30
N ASN A 47 28.36 1.80 -10.56
CA ASN A 47 29.39 0.86 -10.97
C ASN A 47 29.11 -0.59 -10.54
N ALA A 48 28.13 -0.81 -9.67
CA ALA A 48 27.74 -2.14 -9.20
C ALA A 48 26.97 -2.91 -10.27
N ASP A 49 27.14 -4.23 -10.30
CA ASP A 49 26.31 -5.08 -11.16
C ASP A 49 24.83 -5.07 -10.71
N MET A 50 23.93 -5.36 -11.65
CA MET A 50 22.49 -5.35 -11.43
C MET A 50 22.07 -6.32 -10.31
N ALA A 51 22.65 -7.51 -10.26
CA ALA A 51 22.29 -8.51 -9.27
C ALA A 51 22.62 -8.02 -7.84
N ARG A 52 23.77 -7.34 -7.68
CA ARG A 52 24.15 -6.74 -6.39
C ARG A 52 23.22 -5.58 -6.01
N ARG A 53 22.89 -4.68 -6.94
CA ARG A 53 21.95 -3.60 -6.68
C ARG A 53 20.59 -4.14 -6.23
N TYR A 54 20.06 -5.15 -6.94
CA TYR A 54 18.80 -5.77 -6.58
C TYR A 54 18.84 -6.46 -5.21
N GLN A 55 19.93 -7.19 -4.89
CA GLN A 55 20.09 -7.82 -3.58
C GLN A 55 20.12 -6.79 -2.46
N VAL A 56 20.86 -5.69 -2.64
CA VAL A 56 20.96 -4.63 -1.64
C VAL A 56 19.59 -3.99 -1.42
N ILE A 57 18.94 -3.49 -2.49
CA ILE A 57 17.66 -2.79 -2.35
C ILE A 57 16.58 -3.68 -1.71
N SER A 58 16.50 -4.96 -2.10
CA SER A 58 15.52 -5.90 -1.54
C SER A 58 15.75 -6.13 -0.03
N GLN A 59 17.01 -6.18 0.41
CA GLN A 59 17.31 -6.32 1.84
C GLN A 59 17.06 -5.01 2.61
N LEU A 60 17.28 -3.84 2.01
CA LEU A 60 16.95 -2.56 2.63
C LEU A 60 15.44 -2.43 2.85
N VAL A 61 14.62 -2.84 1.87
CA VAL A 61 13.16 -2.89 2.02
C VAL A 61 12.77 -3.77 3.20
N HIS A 62 13.32 -4.97 3.26
CA HIS A 62 13.03 -5.86 4.40
C HIS A 62 13.47 -5.27 5.75
N LEU A 63 14.64 -4.62 5.80
CA LEU A 63 15.13 -3.99 7.03
C LEU A 63 14.26 -2.80 7.46
N SER A 64 13.75 -1.99 6.53
CA SER A 64 12.85 -0.88 6.86
C SER A 64 11.50 -1.35 7.43
N GLU A 65 11.05 -2.56 7.06
CA GLU A 65 9.82 -3.17 7.60
C GLU A 65 9.99 -3.72 9.03
N VAL A 66 11.20 -4.18 9.40
CA VAL A 66 11.45 -4.85 10.68
C VAL A 66 12.11 -3.95 11.73
N ASP A 67 12.78 -2.88 11.33
CA ASP A 67 13.44 -1.93 12.22
C ASP A 67 13.26 -0.47 11.75
N PHE A 68 12.22 0.17 12.25
CA PHE A 68 11.85 1.56 11.93
C PHE A 68 12.77 2.64 12.51
N ARG A 69 13.89 2.24 13.15
CA ARG A 69 14.98 3.16 13.52
C ARG A 69 15.96 3.39 12.37
N LEU A 70 15.86 2.58 11.30
CA LEU A 70 16.69 2.68 10.12
C LEU A 70 15.97 3.51 9.05
N ASP A 71 16.65 4.51 8.54
CA ASP A 71 16.17 5.38 7.47
C ASP A 71 16.97 5.14 6.18
N PHE A 72 16.30 4.67 5.14
CA PHE A 72 16.87 4.44 3.81
C PHE A 72 16.14 5.28 2.73
N GLY A 73 15.30 6.23 3.11
CA GLY A 73 14.45 7.01 2.22
C GLY A 73 15.21 7.69 1.08
N ASP A 74 16.37 8.30 1.36
CA ASP A 74 17.22 8.92 0.36
C ASP A 74 17.80 7.91 -0.65
N ILE A 75 18.09 6.68 -0.21
CA ILE A 75 18.56 5.61 -1.10
C ILE A 75 17.41 5.12 -1.99
N PHE A 76 16.23 4.90 -1.43
CA PHE A 76 15.08 4.53 -2.22
C PHE A 76 14.74 5.61 -3.26
N ALA A 77 14.81 6.90 -2.88
CA ALA A 77 14.62 8.02 -3.80
C ALA A 77 15.65 8.03 -4.93
N LEU A 78 16.94 7.79 -4.62
CA LEU A 78 18.00 7.64 -5.63
C LEU A 78 17.70 6.51 -6.61
N CYS A 79 17.23 5.36 -6.11
CA CYS A 79 16.97 4.16 -6.90
C CYS A 79 15.72 4.24 -7.78
N LEU A 80 14.88 5.27 -7.65
CA LEU A 80 13.78 5.51 -8.60
C LEU A 80 14.24 5.74 -10.04
N CYS A 81 15.51 6.14 -10.22
CA CYS A 81 16.12 6.36 -11.53
C CYS A 81 17.05 5.22 -11.97
N ASP A 82 17.03 4.06 -11.29
CA ASP A 82 17.88 2.92 -11.67
C ASP A 82 17.51 2.42 -13.08
N PRO A 83 18.50 2.05 -13.93
CA PRO A 83 18.22 1.51 -15.24
C PRO A 83 17.42 0.20 -15.22
N ASP A 84 17.53 -0.57 -14.14
CA ASP A 84 16.81 -1.83 -13.98
C ASP A 84 15.42 -1.62 -13.36
N GLU A 85 14.40 -2.16 -14.02
CA GLU A 85 13.00 -2.05 -13.61
C GLU A 85 12.72 -2.68 -12.24
N ALA A 86 13.31 -3.85 -11.97
CA ALA A 86 13.07 -4.57 -10.71
C ALA A 86 13.67 -3.79 -9.52
N VAL A 87 14.81 -3.12 -9.72
CA VAL A 87 15.40 -2.23 -8.72
C VAL A 87 14.50 -1.04 -8.44
N ARG A 88 13.93 -0.40 -9.49
CA ARG A 88 12.99 0.72 -9.31
C ARG A 88 11.73 0.29 -8.56
N ILE A 89 11.17 -0.89 -8.87
CA ILE A 89 9.99 -1.44 -8.15
C ILE A 89 10.31 -1.67 -6.67
N GLN A 90 11.47 -2.24 -6.34
CA GLN A 90 11.89 -2.41 -4.95
C GLN A 90 12.07 -1.07 -4.23
N ALA A 91 12.66 -0.09 -4.89
CA ALA A 91 12.79 1.26 -4.33
C ALA A 91 11.43 1.87 -3.98
N ILE A 92 10.44 1.74 -4.88
CA ILE A 92 9.07 2.21 -4.63
C ILE A 92 8.44 1.48 -3.43
N ALA A 93 8.65 0.15 -3.31
CA ALA A 93 8.17 -0.61 -2.17
C ALA A 93 8.77 -0.10 -0.85
N GLY A 94 10.08 0.22 -0.82
CA GLY A 94 10.72 0.83 0.34
C GLY A 94 10.14 2.21 0.71
N LEU A 95 9.67 2.97 -0.29
CA LEU A 95 9.03 4.26 -0.06
C LEU A 95 7.57 4.15 0.45
N GLU A 96 6.95 2.97 0.41
CA GLU A 96 5.58 2.79 0.94
C GLU A 96 5.48 3.05 2.45
N VAL A 97 6.57 2.91 3.22
CA VAL A 97 6.59 3.20 4.66
C VAL A 97 6.98 4.64 5.00
N GLU A 98 7.54 5.37 4.04
CA GLU A 98 8.04 6.74 4.22
C GLU A 98 6.90 7.77 4.20
N GLU A 99 6.90 8.74 5.14
CA GLU A 99 5.93 9.83 5.18
C GLU A 99 6.49 11.19 4.71
N ASN A 100 7.74 11.21 4.26
CA ASN A 100 8.38 12.43 3.77
C ASN A 100 7.70 12.91 2.48
N TYR A 101 6.94 14.02 2.57
CA TYR A 101 6.21 14.59 1.42
C TYR A 101 7.12 15.09 0.29
N LEU A 102 8.41 15.27 0.52
CA LEU A 102 9.36 15.64 -0.55
C LEU A 102 9.48 14.54 -1.60
N LEU A 103 9.17 13.29 -1.23
CA LEU A 103 9.11 12.14 -2.14
C LEU A 103 7.97 12.20 -3.16
N VAL A 104 6.94 13.01 -2.91
CA VAL A 104 5.81 13.18 -3.84
C VAL A 104 6.27 13.65 -5.22
N THR A 105 7.20 14.59 -5.30
CA THR A 105 7.66 15.11 -6.59
C THR A 105 8.37 14.05 -7.43
N PRO A 106 9.40 13.33 -6.95
CA PRO A 106 10.05 12.27 -7.73
C PRO A 106 9.10 11.11 -8.05
N LEU A 107 8.18 10.75 -7.15
CA LEU A 107 7.18 9.73 -7.44
C LEU A 107 6.22 10.16 -8.57
N LEU A 108 5.70 11.38 -8.55
CA LEU A 108 4.85 11.90 -9.63
C LEU A 108 5.59 11.99 -10.97
N GLN A 109 6.88 12.31 -10.95
CA GLN A 109 7.70 12.26 -12.16
C GLN A 109 7.83 10.83 -12.69
N ALA A 110 8.12 9.85 -11.84
CA ALA A 110 8.18 8.44 -12.24
C ALA A 110 6.81 7.93 -12.75
N LEU A 111 5.70 8.33 -12.14
CA LEU A 111 4.35 8.00 -12.61
C LEU A 111 4.11 8.48 -14.06
N LYS A 112 4.63 9.63 -14.40
CA LYS A 112 4.43 10.26 -15.71
C LYS A 112 5.40 9.77 -16.77
N GLU A 113 6.66 9.53 -16.43
CA GLU A 113 7.77 9.42 -17.38
C GLU A 113 8.40 8.03 -17.44
N ASP A 114 8.17 7.14 -16.48
CA ASP A 114 8.76 5.80 -16.51
C ASP A 114 8.23 5.00 -17.71
N ASN A 115 9.13 4.34 -18.42
CA ASN A 115 8.77 3.53 -19.58
C ASN A 115 8.03 2.24 -19.22
N SER A 116 8.24 1.71 -17.98
CA SER A 116 7.59 0.50 -17.53
C SER A 116 6.21 0.79 -16.94
N ALA A 117 5.18 0.11 -17.42
CA ALA A 117 3.84 0.16 -16.86
C ALA A 117 3.79 -0.43 -15.44
N GLU A 118 4.63 -1.43 -15.14
CA GLU A 118 4.76 -2.05 -13.83
C GLU A 118 5.29 -1.05 -12.80
N VAL A 119 6.31 -0.27 -13.16
CA VAL A 119 6.83 0.81 -12.30
C VAL A 119 5.77 1.89 -12.10
N ARG A 120 5.11 2.35 -13.17
CA ARG A 120 4.05 3.36 -13.03
C ARG A 120 2.89 2.87 -12.16
N ALA A 121 2.53 1.59 -12.25
CA ALA A 121 1.50 0.99 -11.39
C ALA A 121 1.95 0.94 -9.92
N ALA A 122 3.20 0.56 -9.66
CA ALA A 122 3.76 0.56 -8.30
C ALA A 122 3.79 1.99 -7.70
N VAL A 123 4.19 2.98 -8.50
CA VAL A 123 4.17 4.40 -8.09
C VAL A 123 2.74 4.87 -7.79
N ALA A 124 1.76 4.54 -8.68
CA ALA A 124 0.37 4.93 -8.46
C ALA A 124 -0.17 4.36 -7.12
N LYS A 125 0.19 3.12 -6.80
CA LYS A 125 -0.13 2.52 -5.49
C LYS A 125 0.52 3.29 -4.34
N ALA A 126 1.83 3.55 -4.40
CA ALA A 126 2.57 4.24 -3.34
C ALA A 126 2.06 5.68 -3.11
N ILE A 127 1.63 6.37 -4.17
CA ILE A 127 1.02 7.71 -4.09
C ILE A 127 -0.29 7.72 -3.30
N GLY A 128 -1.01 6.59 -3.22
CA GLY A 128 -2.26 6.48 -2.47
C GLY A 128 -2.13 6.93 -1.00
N LYS A 129 -1.02 6.59 -0.35
CA LYS A 129 -0.73 7.05 1.02
C LYS A 129 -0.66 8.59 1.09
N PHE A 130 0.05 9.21 0.16
CA PHE A 130 0.16 10.67 0.12
C PHE A 130 -1.18 11.33 -0.26
N ALA A 131 -2.02 10.67 -1.07
CA ALA A 131 -3.37 11.15 -1.35
C ALA A 131 -4.21 11.19 -0.05
N LEU A 132 -4.15 10.13 0.76
CA LEU A 132 -4.80 10.08 2.08
C LEU A 132 -4.25 11.18 3.02
N LEU A 133 -2.94 11.32 3.13
CA LEU A 133 -2.33 12.38 3.95
C LEU A 133 -2.74 13.77 3.47
N GLY A 134 -2.88 13.97 2.16
CA GLY A 134 -3.37 15.21 1.57
C GLY A 134 -4.82 15.50 1.94
N GLU A 135 -5.70 14.52 1.88
CA GLU A 135 -7.12 14.66 2.26
C GLU A 135 -7.27 14.93 3.77
N LEU A 136 -6.44 14.31 4.59
CA LEU A 136 -6.39 14.55 6.04
C LEU A 136 -5.73 15.89 6.44
N GLY A 137 -5.31 16.71 5.46
CA GLY A 137 -4.65 18.01 5.72
C GLY A 137 -3.24 17.88 6.31
N LYS A 138 -2.62 16.71 6.22
CA LYS A 138 -1.25 16.44 6.71
C LYS A 138 -0.16 16.75 5.68
N LEU A 139 -0.54 17.17 4.47
CA LEU A 139 0.38 17.63 3.42
C LEU A 139 0.13 19.11 3.09
N PRO A 140 1.16 19.84 2.63
CA PRO A 140 0.94 21.14 2.02
C PRO A 140 -0.01 21.03 0.82
N VAL A 141 -0.96 21.99 0.70
CA VAL A 141 -2.04 21.97 -0.29
C VAL A 141 -1.52 21.80 -1.74
N ASN A 142 -0.39 22.41 -2.07
CA ASN A 142 0.20 22.29 -3.39
C ASN A 142 0.62 20.86 -3.76
N PHE A 143 1.00 20.02 -2.79
CA PHE A 143 1.28 18.60 -3.04
C PHE A 143 0.00 17.79 -3.21
N ARG A 144 -1.01 18.03 -2.37
CA ARG A 144 -2.34 17.44 -2.49
C ARG A 144 -2.93 17.67 -3.90
N ASP A 145 -2.92 18.93 -4.34
CA ASP A 145 -3.47 19.29 -5.65
C ASP A 145 -2.67 18.71 -6.82
N LYS A 146 -1.34 18.63 -6.70
CA LYS A 146 -0.50 17.93 -7.69
C LYS A 146 -0.85 16.44 -7.77
N ILE A 147 -0.93 15.73 -6.64
CA ILE A 147 -1.29 14.31 -6.60
C ILE A 147 -2.63 14.10 -7.32
N TYR A 148 -3.63 14.87 -6.95
CA TYR A 148 -4.95 14.79 -7.58
C TYR A 148 -4.90 15.00 -9.09
N THR A 149 -4.21 16.04 -9.55
CA THR A 149 -4.10 16.37 -10.98
C THR A 149 -3.40 15.26 -11.77
N TYR A 150 -2.27 14.74 -11.27
CA TYR A 150 -1.54 13.68 -11.96
C TYR A 150 -2.31 12.36 -12.02
N LEU A 151 -3.02 12.00 -10.94
CA LEU A 151 -3.87 10.80 -10.94
C LEU A 151 -5.04 10.93 -11.93
N LEU A 152 -5.64 12.12 -12.06
CA LEU A 152 -6.65 12.39 -13.09
C LEU A 152 -6.07 12.25 -14.50
N GLU A 153 -4.89 12.83 -14.77
CA GLU A 153 -4.22 12.69 -16.08
C GLU A 153 -4.02 11.21 -16.45
N VAL A 154 -3.61 10.37 -15.49
CA VAL A 154 -3.45 8.92 -15.70
C VAL A 154 -4.79 8.25 -16.03
N LEU A 155 -5.86 8.57 -15.30
CA LEU A 155 -7.19 7.98 -15.50
C LEU A 155 -7.81 8.39 -16.85
N ASP A 156 -7.63 9.65 -17.25
CA ASP A 156 -8.14 10.18 -18.50
C ASP A 156 -7.28 9.77 -19.73
N SER A 157 -6.05 9.30 -19.52
CA SER A 157 -5.15 8.88 -20.61
C SER A 157 -5.71 7.68 -21.37
N LYS A 158 -5.80 7.80 -22.71
CA LYS A 158 -6.23 6.69 -23.58
C LYS A 158 -5.14 5.65 -23.84
N SER A 159 -3.88 6.02 -23.66
CA SER A 159 -2.72 5.17 -23.91
C SER A 159 -2.25 4.41 -22.67
N GLU A 160 -2.74 4.77 -21.48
CA GLU A 160 -2.30 4.13 -20.26
C GLU A 160 -2.94 2.75 -20.07
N THR A 161 -2.17 1.84 -19.46
CA THR A 161 -2.59 0.46 -19.24
C THR A 161 -3.68 0.34 -18.18
N ALA A 162 -4.50 -0.71 -18.27
CA ALA A 162 -5.53 -0.99 -17.26
C ALA A 162 -4.93 -1.18 -15.86
N ALA A 163 -3.74 -1.76 -15.76
CA ALA A 163 -3.06 -1.99 -14.47
C ALA A 163 -2.70 -0.67 -13.77
N VAL A 164 -2.16 0.30 -14.50
CA VAL A 164 -1.82 1.63 -13.95
C VAL A 164 -3.09 2.39 -13.59
N LYS A 165 -4.12 2.36 -14.45
CA LYS A 165 -5.42 3.00 -14.18
C LYS A 165 -6.10 2.45 -12.92
N ARG A 166 -6.05 1.14 -12.70
CA ARG A 166 -6.57 0.53 -11.49
C ARG A 166 -5.92 1.12 -10.24
N ARG A 167 -4.58 1.17 -10.20
CA ARG A 167 -3.84 1.72 -9.07
C ARG A 167 -4.06 3.23 -8.90
N ALA A 168 -4.19 3.96 -10.01
CA ALA A 168 -4.53 5.38 -9.95
C ALA A 168 -5.95 5.63 -9.41
N LEU A 169 -6.94 4.77 -9.76
CA LEU A 169 -8.29 4.84 -9.19
C LEU A 169 -8.29 4.54 -7.69
N GLU A 170 -7.56 3.51 -7.29
CA GLU A 170 -7.39 3.14 -5.87
C GLU A 170 -6.73 4.29 -5.08
N ALA A 171 -5.73 4.96 -5.65
CA ALA A 171 -5.05 6.09 -5.02
C ALA A 171 -5.92 7.36 -4.94
N ILE A 172 -6.63 7.72 -6.02
CA ILE A 172 -7.44 8.93 -6.06
C ILE A 172 -8.70 8.83 -5.19
N SER A 173 -9.15 7.62 -4.88
CA SER A 173 -10.37 7.36 -4.10
C SER A 173 -10.33 7.97 -2.70
N HIS A 174 -9.15 8.26 -2.15
CA HIS A 174 -9.01 8.96 -0.87
C HIS A 174 -9.55 10.41 -0.89
N PHE A 175 -9.71 11.02 -2.07
CA PHE A 175 -10.25 12.38 -2.15
C PHE A 175 -11.78 12.39 -2.15
N SER A 176 -12.38 13.14 -1.23
CA SER A 176 -13.83 13.30 -1.10
C SER A 176 -14.35 14.39 -2.07
N LEU A 177 -14.14 14.17 -3.39
CA LEU A 177 -14.50 15.11 -4.43
C LEU A 177 -15.56 14.51 -5.39
N PRO A 178 -16.56 15.31 -5.88
CA PRO A 178 -17.61 14.82 -6.77
C PRO A 178 -17.05 14.10 -8.01
N ARG A 179 -15.98 14.62 -8.60
CA ARG A 179 -15.35 14.02 -9.79
C ARG A 179 -14.78 12.62 -9.50
N VAL A 180 -14.27 12.38 -8.28
CA VAL A 180 -13.76 11.06 -7.87
C VAL A 180 -14.91 10.07 -7.77
N ARG A 181 -16.03 10.49 -7.18
CA ARG A 181 -17.25 9.67 -7.12
C ARG A 181 -17.72 9.27 -8.53
N GLU A 182 -17.80 10.21 -9.46
CA GLU A 182 -18.16 9.93 -10.86
C GLU A 182 -17.21 8.91 -11.52
N LEU A 183 -15.92 9.03 -11.29
CA LEU A 183 -14.91 8.12 -11.84
C LEU A 183 -15.07 6.70 -11.29
N ILE A 184 -15.26 6.56 -9.97
CA ILE A 184 -15.50 5.27 -9.33
C ILE A 184 -16.77 4.62 -9.94
N GLU A 185 -17.85 5.37 -10.06
CA GLU A 185 -19.11 4.88 -10.62
C GLU A 185 -18.96 4.46 -12.09
N GLN A 186 -18.24 5.26 -12.90
CA GLN A 186 -17.96 4.91 -14.31
C GLN A 186 -17.17 3.61 -14.44
N VAL A 187 -16.16 3.40 -13.60
CA VAL A 187 -15.34 2.19 -13.63
C VAL A 187 -16.12 0.99 -13.10
N TYR A 188 -16.97 1.16 -12.09
CA TYR A 188 -17.83 0.10 -11.54
C TYR A 188 -18.75 -0.52 -12.60
N HIS A 189 -19.25 0.29 -13.53
CA HIS A 189 -20.15 -0.16 -14.60
C HIS A 189 -19.44 -0.82 -15.79
N THR A 190 -18.13 -1.04 -15.71
CA THR A 190 -17.40 -1.77 -16.78
C THR A 190 -17.65 -3.27 -16.72
N ASN A 191 -17.45 -3.95 -17.86
CA ASN A 191 -17.55 -5.40 -17.94
C ASN A 191 -16.25 -6.11 -17.49
N ASP A 192 -15.20 -5.38 -17.18
CA ASP A 192 -13.93 -5.94 -16.69
C ASP A 192 -14.03 -6.16 -15.17
N VAL A 193 -13.96 -7.42 -14.76
CA VAL A 193 -14.08 -7.83 -13.35
C VAL A 193 -13.02 -7.20 -12.47
N LYS A 194 -11.78 -7.12 -12.97
CA LYS A 194 -10.67 -6.54 -12.20
C LYS A 194 -10.84 -5.02 -12.01
N LEU A 195 -11.34 -4.33 -13.03
CA LEU A 195 -11.67 -2.91 -12.91
C LEU A 195 -12.85 -2.69 -11.97
N LYS A 196 -13.88 -3.53 -12.05
CA LYS A 196 -15.03 -3.51 -11.12
C LYS A 196 -14.58 -3.76 -9.67
N ALA A 197 -13.72 -4.75 -9.45
CA ALA A 197 -13.14 -5.02 -8.13
C ALA A 197 -12.38 -3.81 -7.58
N SER A 198 -11.56 -3.14 -8.41
CA SER A 198 -10.86 -1.92 -8.00
C SER A 198 -11.81 -0.75 -7.75
N ALA A 199 -12.94 -0.65 -8.46
CA ALA A 199 -13.96 0.36 -8.16
C ALA A 199 -14.64 0.09 -6.81
N ILE A 200 -14.93 -1.16 -6.48
CA ILE A 200 -15.49 -1.56 -5.17
C ILE A 200 -14.50 -1.26 -4.04
N TYR A 201 -13.22 -1.62 -4.23
CA TYR A 201 -12.14 -1.21 -3.32
C TYR A 201 -12.12 0.32 -3.12
N ALA A 202 -12.19 1.07 -4.23
CA ALA A 202 -12.21 2.53 -4.19
C ALA A 202 -13.45 3.10 -3.46
N MET A 203 -14.60 2.44 -3.51
CA MET A 203 -15.79 2.80 -2.75
C MET A 203 -15.56 2.73 -1.24
N GLY A 204 -14.89 1.66 -0.76
CA GLY A 204 -14.51 1.54 0.64
C GLY A 204 -13.58 2.67 1.07
N ARG A 205 -12.50 2.90 0.34
CA ARG A 205 -11.51 3.96 0.62
C ARG A 205 -12.09 5.38 0.56
N ASN A 206 -13.10 5.58 -0.28
CA ASN A 206 -13.78 6.87 -0.42
C ASN A 206 -14.67 7.21 0.79
N CYS A 207 -15.09 6.19 1.55
CA CYS A 207 -15.94 6.33 2.75
C CYS A 207 -17.22 7.16 2.54
N ASP A 208 -17.75 7.26 1.31
CA ASP A 208 -19.04 7.90 1.06
C ASP A 208 -20.19 6.93 1.41
N PRO A 209 -21.05 7.24 2.39
CA PRO A 209 -22.17 6.36 2.77
C PRO A 209 -23.11 6.00 1.61
N GLY A 210 -23.15 6.81 0.56
CA GLY A 210 -23.94 6.53 -0.64
C GLY A 210 -23.53 5.28 -1.41
N TRP A 211 -22.36 4.66 -1.10
CA TRP A 211 -21.94 3.40 -1.70
C TRP A 211 -22.56 2.16 -1.06
N LEU A 212 -23.13 2.28 0.15
CA LEU A 212 -23.62 1.13 0.91
C LEU A 212 -24.53 0.21 0.09
N THR A 213 -25.54 0.75 -0.58
CA THR A 213 -26.50 -0.05 -1.37
C THR A 213 -25.81 -0.90 -2.45
N ILE A 214 -24.80 -0.33 -3.12
CA ILE A 214 -24.01 -1.05 -4.13
C ILE A 214 -23.20 -2.15 -3.45
N LEU A 215 -22.51 -1.84 -2.37
CA LEU A 215 -21.67 -2.78 -1.64
C LEU A 215 -22.49 -3.97 -1.12
N LEU A 216 -23.68 -3.72 -0.52
CA LEU A 216 -24.59 -4.78 -0.07
C LEU A 216 -25.06 -5.69 -1.21
N THR A 217 -25.23 -5.14 -2.41
CA THR A 217 -25.57 -5.92 -3.60
C THR A 217 -24.41 -6.83 -4.00
N GLU A 218 -23.20 -6.30 -4.02
CA GLU A 218 -22.00 -7.02 -4.46
C GLU A 218 -21.51 -8.08 -3.45
N LEU A 219 -21.92 -8.03 -2.19
CA LEU A 219 -21.74 -9.14 -1.24
C LEU A 219 -22.44 -10.45 -1.69
N ASN A 220 -23.35 -10.38 -2.67
CA ASN A 220 -24.03 -11.54 -3.24
C ASN A 220 -23.58 -11.85 -4.67
N SER A 221 -22.47 -11.29 -5.13
CA SER A 221 -21.92 -11.54 -6.47
C SER A 221 -21.54 -13.02 -6.65
N ASP A 222 -21.71 -13.56 -7.86
CA ASP A 222 -21.26 -14.91 -8.21
C ASP A 222 -19.74 -15.03 -8.18
N GLN A 223 -19.00 -13.89 -8.22
CA GLN A 223 -17.56 -13.86 -8.26
C GLN A 223 -16.97 -13.63 -6.86
N ALA A 224 -16.14 -14.55 -6.40
CA ALA A 224 -15.51 -14.48 -5.08
C ALA A 224 -14.63 -13.20 -4.91
N GLU A 225 -13.89 -12.79 -5.95
CA GLU A 225 -13.10 -11.55 -5.94
C GLU A 225 -13.97 -10.31 -5.64
N ILE A 226 -15.16 -10.25 -6.23
CA ILE A 226 -16.12 -9.15 -6.00
C ILE A 226 -16.69 -9.20 -4.58
N ARG A 227 -17.09 -10.38 -4.09
CA ARG A 227 -17.58 -10.54 -2.71
C ARG A 227 -16.51 -10.18 -1.68
N TYR A 228 -15.26 -10.56 -1.96
CA TYR A 228 -14.11 -10.22 -1.12
C TYR A 228 -13.91 -8.71 -0.99
N GLU A 229 -13.85 -8.00 -2.13
CA GLU A 229 -13.67 -6.54 -2.11
C GLU A 229 -14.89 -5.82 -1.51
N ALA A 230 -16.10 -6.30 -1.77
CA ALA A 230 -17.30 -5.74 -1.18
C ALA A 230 -17.34 -5.91 0.36
N ALA A 231 -16.88 -7.06 0.86
CA ALA A 231 -16.78 -7.28 2.31
C ALA A 231 -15.76 -6.33 2.95
N ASN A 232 -14.56 -6.18 2.36
CA ASN A 232 -13.57 -5.21 2.84
C ASN A 232 -14.11 -3.78 2.80
N ALA A 233 -14.74 -3.38 1.69
CA ALA A 233 -15.31 -2.04 1.54
C ALA A 233 -16.44 -1.75 2.55
N CYS A 234 -17.26 -2.76 2.89
CA CYS A 234 -18.25 -2.62 3.97
C CYS A 234 -17.59 -2.41 5.34
N GLY A 235 -16.48 -3.09 5.61
CA GLY A 235 -15.70 -2.89 6.84
C GLY A 235 -15.17 -1.46 6.94
N GLU A 236 -14.54 -0.96 5.87
CA GLU A 236 -14.00 0.40 5.80
C GLU A 236 -15.09 1.48 5.90
N LEU A 237 -16.27 1.23 5.31
CA LEU A 237 -17.41 2.15 5.42
C LEU A 237 -17.96 2.21 6.85
N GLY A 238 -17.85 1.12 7.61
CA GLY A 238 -18.20 1.06 9.02
C GLY A 238 -19.71 1.09 9.31
N ASP A 239 -20.57 0.82 8.34
CA ASP A 239 -22.02 0.89 8.50
C ASP A 239 -22.60 -0.42 9.04
N GLU A 240 -23.31 -0.34 10.18
CA GLU A 240 -23.91 -1.51 10.86
C GLU A 240 -24.95 -2.23 10.00
N GLU A 241 -25.55 -1.59 9.00
CA GLU A 241 -26.49 -2.24 8.07
C GLU A 241 -25.81 -3.37 7.27
N ALA A 242 -24.48 -3.36 7.12
CA ALA A 242 -23.75 -4.42 6.46
C ALA A 242 -23.62 -5.70 7.33
N VAL A 243 -23.72 -5.61 8.65
CA VAL A 243 -23.48 -6.73 9.58
C VAL A 243 -24.30 -7.98 9.25
N PRO A 244 -25.63 -7.93 9.05
CA PRO A 244 -26.42 -9.11 8.70
C PRO A 244 -26.00 -9.79 7.38
N HIS A 245 -25.48 -9.01 6.43
CA HIS A 245 -24.98 -9.51 5.15
C HIS A 245 -23.61 -10.18 5.29
N LEU A 246 -22.69 -9.58 6.02
CA LEU A 246 -21.37 -10.13 6.31
C LEU A 246 -21.44 -11.42 7.13
N LEU A 247 -22.40 -11.55 8.05
CA LEU A 247 -22.64 -12.77 8.81
C LEU A 247 -22.96 -13.98 7.93
N ARG A 248 -23.54 -13.77 6.76
CA ARG A 248 -23.78 -14.84 5.78
C ARG A 248 -22.49 -15.28 5.10
N LEU A 249 -21.59 -14.34 4.79
CA LEU A 249 -20.32 -14.60 4.14
C LEU A 249 -19.30 -15.34 5.03
N ILE A 250 -19.52 -15.46 6.33
CA ILE A 250 -18.70 -16.33 7.22
C ILE A 250 -18.74 -17.79 6.74
N LYS A 251 -19.81 -18.19 6.02
CA LYS A 251 -20.00 -19.51 5.44
C LYS A 251 -19.80 -19.56 3.94
N ASP A 252 -19.15 -18.57 3.36
CA ASP A 252 -18.85 -18.52 1.94
C ASP A 252 -18.03 -19.74 1.52
N GLU A 253 -18.17 -20.14 0.27
CA GLU A 253 -17.37 -21.24 -0.31
C GLU A 253 -15.89 -20.88 -0.46
N ASP A 254 -15.59 -19.56 -0.62
CA ASP A 254 -14.24 -19.03 -0.73
C ASP A 254 -13.69 -18.63 0.64
N ASN A 255 -12.50 -19.12 0.93
CA ASN A 255 -11.84 -18.91 2.21
C ASN A 255 -11.43 -17.45 2.45
N GLN A 256 -11.03 -16.72 1.41
CA GLN A 256 -10.63 -15.32 1.51
C GLN A 256 -11.84 -14.43 1.77
N VAL A 257 -12.98 -14.74 1.16
CA VAL A 257 -14.26 -14.06 1.43
C VAL A 257 -14.69 -14.25 2.88
N GLN A 258 -14.55 -15.47 3.44
CA GLN A 258 -14.85 -15.72 4.86
C GLN A 258 -13.98 -14.84 5.78
N GLU A 259 -12.66 -14.80 5.53
CA GLU A 259 -11.73 -14.00 6.34
C GLU A 259 -12.00 -12.50 6.22
N SER A 260 -12.26 -12.02 5.00
CA SER A 260 -12.64 -10.63 4.74
C SER A 260 -13.93 -10.24 5.49
N ALA A 261 -14.95 -11.10 5.48
CA ALA A 261 -16.18 -10.86 6.22
C ALA A 261 -15.96 -10.81 7.75
N ILE A 262 -15.11 -11.70 8.28
CA ILE A 262 -14.75 -11.69 9.70
C ILE A 262 -14.01 -10.42 10.08
N LYS A 263 -13.04 -9.99 9.26
CA LYS A 263 -12.31 -8.74 9.44
C LYS A 263 -13.26 -7.54 9.42
N ALA A 264 -14.12 -7.45 8.41
CA ALA A 264 -15.10 -6.38 8.26
C ALA A 264 -16.07 -6.29 9.46
N LEU A 265 -16.49 -7.42 10.03
CA LEU A 265 -17.28 -7.44 11.25
C LEU A 265 -16.50 -6.86 12.45
N GLY A 266 -15.18 -7.09 12.51
CA GLY A 266 -14.30 -6.49 13.51
C GLY A 266 -14.19 -4.97 13.35
N GLU A 267 -14.05 -4.50 12.11
CA GLU A 267 -13.92 -3.08 11.77
C GLU A 267 -15.22 -2.30 12.02
N ILE A 268 -16.37 -2.86 11.63
CA ILE A 268 -17.69 -2.23 11.86
C ILE A 268 -18.01 -2.18 13.36
N GLY A 269 -17.71 -3.26 14.09
CA GLY A 269 -18.02 -3.32 15.50
C GLY A 269 -19.52 -3.53 15.81
N GLY A 270 -19.95 -3.01 16.94
CA GLY A 270 -21.31 -3.13 17.42
C GLY A 270 -21.61 -4.48 18.10
N GLU A 271 -22.72 -4.52 18.85
CA GLU A 271 -23.05 -5.67 19.71
C GLU A 271 -23.34 -6.95 18.91
N GLN A 272 -24.00 -6.83 17.73
CA GLN A 272 -24.33 -7.97 16.88
C GLN A 272 -23.08 -8.64 16.29
N ALA A 273 -22.15 -7.85 15.74
CA ALA A 273 -20.87 -8.34 15.24
C ALA A 273 -20.06 -8.99 16.36
N LYS A 274 -19.96 -8.33 17.51
CA LYS A 274 -19.22 -8.82 18.69
C LYS A 274 -19.74 -10.17 19.18
N GLN A 275 -21.06 -10.35 19.28
CA GLN A 275 -21.67 -11.62 19.67
C GLN A 275 -21.41 -12.74 18.66
N ALA A 276 -21.43 -12.43 17.36
CA ALA A 276 -21.13 -13.38 16.32
C ALA A 276 -19.64 -13.82 16.36
N LEU A 277 -18.72 -12.87 16.45
CA LEU A 277 -17.30 -13.15 16.57
C LEU A 277 -16.96 -13.98 17.80
N LYS A 278 -17.56 -13.69 18.98
CA LYS A 278 -17.38 -14.51 20.20
C LYS A 278 -17.77 -15.98 20.01
N LYS A 279 -18.74 -16.29 19.16
CA LYS A 279 -19.10 -17.68 18.85
C LYS A 279 -18.06 -18.36 17.96
N LEU A 280 -17.47 -17.62 17.01
CA LEU A 280 -16.47 -18.11 16.07
C LEU A 280 -15.09 -18.38 16.70
N VAL A 281 -14.79 -17.88 17.87
CA VAL A 281 -13.56 -18.20 18.62
C VAL A 281 -13.40 -19.73 18.83
N LYS A 282 -14.51 -20.47 18.84
CA LYS A 282 -14.53 -21.94 19.03
C LYS A 282 -14.79 -22.70 17.71
N ASP A 283 -14.69 -22.04 16.56
CA ASP A 283 -14.89 -22.67 15.27
C ASP A 283 -13.91 -23.84 15.06
N PRO A 284 -14.32 -24.97 14.47
CA PRO A 284 -13.45 -26.11 14.23
C PRO A 284 -12.25 -25.78 13.33
N GLN A 285 -12.37 -24.83 12.43
CA GLN A 285 -11.31 -24.42 11.50
C GLN A 285 -10.30 -23.48 12.17
N PRO A 286 -8.99 -23.83 12.24
CA PRO A 286 -7.98 -22.97 12.86
C PRO A 286 -7.89 -21.58 12.23
N ARG A 287 -8.06 -21.48 10.93
CA ARG A 287 -8.03 -20.24 10.16
C ARG A 287 -9.11 -19.27 10.60
N ILE A 288 -10.36 -19.76 10.73
CA ILE A 288 -11.49 -18.94 11.21
C ILE A 288 -11.24 -18.46 12.65
N ARG A 289 -10.73 -19.33 13.52
CA ARG A 289 -10.38 -18.93 14.89
C ARG A 289 -9.33 -17.85 14.92
N GLN A 290 -8.29 -17.93 14.06
CA GLN A 290 -7.23 -16.93 14.00
C GLN A 290 -7.76 -15.59 13.50
N ALA A 291 -8.48 -15.57 12.37
CA ALA A 291 -9.11 -14.36 11.84
C ALA A 291 -10.06 -13.70 12.87
N THR A 292 -10.85 -14.54 13.58
CA THR A 292 -11.78 -14.07 14.61
C THR A 292 -11.06 -13.43 15.80
N LYS A 293 -9.94 -14.01 16.25
CA LYS A 293 -9.15 -13.42 17.34
C LYS A 293 -8.61 -12.07 16.94
N SER A 294 -7.99 -11.96 15.76
CA SER A 294 -7.50 -10.69 15.26
C SER A 294 -8.62 -9.64 15.19
N ALA A 295 -9.77 -9.98 14.60
CA ALA A 295 -10.92 -9.07 14.51
C ALA A 295 -11.45 -8.61 15.90
N LEU A 296 -11.42 -9.48 16.91
CA LEU A 296 -11.82 -9.11 18.29
C LEU A 296 -10.78 -8.23 18.98
N GLU A 297 -9.48 -8.46 18.72
CA GLU A 297 -8.38 -7.63 19.21
C GLU A 297 -8.46 -6.22 18.61
N ASP A 298 -8.68 -6.13 17.29
CA ASP A 298 -8.85 -4.85 16.58
C ASP A 298 -10.07 -4.07 17.11
N MET A 299 -11.22 -4.77 17.29
CA MET A 299 -12.43 -4.20 17.86
C MET A 299 -12.19 -3.66 19.30
N GLN A 300 -11.49 -4.43 20.15
CA GLN A 300 -11.18 -4.01 21.50
C GLN A 300 -10.25 -2.79 21.50
N PHE A 301 -9.27 -2.75 20.60
CA PHE A 301 -8.38 -1.59 20.45
C PHE A 301 -9.16 -0.33 20.07
N CYS A 302 -10.16 -0.44 19.18
CA CYS A 302 -11.02 0.68 18.80
C CYS A 302 -11.93 1.14 19.95
N GLU A 303 -12.47 0.19 20.78
CA GLU A 303 -13.33 0.51 21.93
C GLU A 303 -12.53 1.12 23.10
N ASP A 304 -11.33 0.62 23.37
CA ASP A 304 -10.45 1.09 24.45
C ASP A 304 -8.97 0.92 24.10
N PRO A 305 -8.35 1.93 23.44
CA PRO A 305 -6.94 1.87 23.03
C PRO A 305 -5.94 1.70 24.19
N LEU A 306 -6.36 1.97 25.43
CA LEU A 306 -5.49 1.88 26.62
C LEU A 306 -5.58 0.51 27.30
N SER A 307 -6.53 -0.34 26.93
CA SER A 307 -6.74 -1.66 27.58
C SER A 307 -5.71 -2.73 27.20
N LEU A 308 -4.91 -2.50 26.18
CA LEU A 308 -3.88 -3.42 25.67
C LEU A 308 -2.45 -3.11 26.16
N GLN A 309 -2.31 -2.36 27.26
CA GLN A 309 -0.98 -2.24 27.89
C GLN A 309 -0.61 -3.56 28.60
N PRO A 310 0.59 -4.12 28.31
CA PRO A 310 1.04 -5.40 28.87
C PRO A 310 1.26 -5.35 30.39
#